data_8d729ad1ccba87be0a43c3e34406e4aa
#
_entry.id   8d729ad1ccba87be0a43c3e34406e4aa
#
_cell.length_a   1.000
_cell.length_b   1.000
_cell.length_c   1.000
_cell.angle_alpha   90.00
_cell.angle_beta   90.00
_cell.angle_gamma   90.00
#
_symmetry.space_group_name_H-M   'P 1'
#
loop_
_entity.id
_entity.type
_entity.pdbx_description
1 polymer ?
#
loop_
_entity_poly.entity_id
_entity_poly.type
_entity_poly.pdbx_seq_one_letter_code
_entity_poly.pdbx_strand_id
1 'polypeptide(L)'
;MSLADIKVKIEADAQKEAEKILEDARLKVKEIETVTEGEASKIESFYANRFSTEKPEVFNRREIVANLDVKKILLGAKQDLITEAFGESLRILASFPEEKYLAFCEKLLEQASESGDEKVLVSPKEKYLNGEWLKKYNGKHKTSLTLEAVQIPMSGGFILRKGDIDTNCSWDMLTTWIKEEIEADVAKRLFSK
;
A
#
# COMPACT_ATOMS: atom_id res chain seq x y z
N MET A 1 -55.96 78.09 42.30
CA MET A 1 -54.94 77.02 42.45
C MET A 1 -53.82 77.54 43.32
N SER A 2 -53.58 76.86 44.41
CA SER A 2 -52.49 77.21 45.35
C SER A 2 -51.14 76.79 44.74
N LEU A 3 -50.03 77.44 45.07
CA LEU A 3 -48.69 77.09 44.68
C LEU A 3 -48.37 75.63 45.09
N ALA A 4 -48.92 75.14 46.20
CA ALA A 4 -48.85 73.77 46.67
C ALA A 4 -49.56 72.76 45.73
N ASP A 5 -50.70 73.11 45.16
CA ASP A 5 -51.47 72.26 44.23
C ASP A 5 -50.67 72.07 42.93
N ILE A 6 -49.96 73.12 42.46
CA ILE A 6 -49.15 73.08 41.28
C ILE A 6 -47.92 72.19 41.50
N LYS A 7 -47.24 72.26 42.68
CA LYS A 7 -46.14 71.40 43.05
C LYS A 7 -46.52 69.91 43.07
N VAL A 8 -47.61 69.57 43.75
CA VAL A 8 -48.12 68.21 43.79
C VAL A 8 -48.45 67.65 42.42
N LYS A 9 -49.00 68.50 41.52
CA LYS A 9 -49.31 68.08 40.16
C LYS A 9 -48.01 67.83 39.33
N ILE A 10 -47.02 68.68 39.44
CA ILE A 10 -45.73 68.47 38.76
C ILE A 10 -45.04 67.17 39.25
N GLU A 11 -45.05 66.96 40.59
CA GLU A 11 -44.49 65.71 41.16
C GLU A 11 -45.27 64.49 40.68
N ALA A 12 -46.59 64.52 40.63
CA ALA A 12 -47.40 63.39 40.15
C ALA A 12 -47.21 63.14 38.62
N ASP A 13 -47.09 64.21 37.85
CA ASP A 13 -46.84 64.08 36.40
C ASP A 13 -45.43 63.53 36.14
N ALA A 14 -44.43 63.99 36.88
CA ALA A 14 -43.04 63.49 36.80
C ALA A 14 -42.98 61.99 37.23
N GLN A 15 -43.71 61.63 38.26
CA GLN A 15 -43.77 60.19 38.71
C GLN A 15 -44.37 59.31 37.63
N LYS A 16 -45.50 59.75 37.00
CA LYS A 16 -46.13 59.00 35.91
C LYS A 16 -45.20 58.86 34.70
N GLU A 17 -44.44 59.90 34.36
CA GLU A 17 -43.51 59.86 33.27
C GLU A 17 -42.34 58.90 33.58
N ALA A 18 -41.79 58.91 34.80
CA ALA A 18 -40.80 57.97 35.24
C ALA A 18 -41.28 56.52 35.20
N GLU A 19 -42.51 56.27 35.71
CA GLU A 19 -43.15 54.94 35.66
C GLU A 19 -43.31 54.43 34.20
N LYS A 20 -43.75 55.29 33.29
CA LYS A 20 -43.87 54.98 31.87
C LYS A 20 -42.53 54.63 31.23
N ILE A 21 -41.45 55.41 31.50
CA ILE A 21 -40.12 55.12 31.01
C ILE A 21 -39.63 53.79 31.51
N LEU A 22 -39.86 53.43 32.79
CA LEU A 22 -39.46 52.17 33.34
C LEU A 22 -40.26 50.99 32.77
N GLU A 23 -41.53 51.18 32.48
CA GLU A 23 -42.39 50.17 31.84
C GLU A 23 -41.92 49.89 30.40
N ASP A 24 -41.70 50.96 29.62
CA ASP A 24 -41.20 50.87 28.26
C ASP A 24 -39.81 50.18 28.23
N ALA A 25 -38.94 50.50 29.19
CA ALA A 25 -37.63 49.85 29.33
C ALA A 25 -37.76 48.34 29.63
N ARG A 26 -38.67 47.95 30.55
CA ARG A 26 -38.93 46.53 30.86
C ARG A 26 -39.51 45.79 29.66
N LEU A 27 -40.39 46.39 28.89
CA LEU A 27 -40.92 45.77 27.68
C LEU A 27 -39.78 45.53 26.63
N LYS A 28 -38.91 46.49 26.46
CA LYS A 28 -37.75 46.34 25.55
C LYS A 28 -36.79 45.25 26.03
N VAL A 29 -36.50 45.17 27.32
CA VAL A 29 -35.67 44.09 27.89
C VAL A 29 -36.30 42.76 27.60
N LYS A 30 -37.60 42.58 27.87
CA LYS A 30 -38.31 41.32 27.62
C LYS A 30 -38.33 40.95 26.13
N GLU A 31 -38.45 41.92 25.24
CA GLU A 31 -38.38 41.68 23.80
C GLU A 31 -36.98 41.19 23.40
N ILE A 32 -35.90 41.84 23.88
CA ILE A 32 -34.53 41.44 23.65
C ILE A 32 -34.27 40.04 24.19
N GLU A 33 -34.69 39.73 25.40
CA GLU A 33 -34.57 38.40 26.01
C GLU A 33 -35.24 37.32 25.15
N THR A 34 -36.48 37.58 24.72
CA THR A 34 -37.24 36.62 23.88
C THR A 34 -36.55 36.37 22.54
N VAL A 35 -36.06 37.41 21.90
CA VAL A 35 -35.32 37.29 20.63
C VAL A 35 -34.01 36.51 20.83
N THR A 36 -33.27 36.84 21.89
CA THR A 36 -31.99 36.18 22.21
C THR A 36 -32.17 34.70 22.55
N GLU A 37 -33.19 34.35 23.35
CA GLU A 37 -33.53 32.96 23.64
C GLU A 37 -33.90 32.18 22.36
N GLY A 38 -34.69 32.83 21.48
CA GLY A 38 -35.03 32.25 20.17
C GLY A 38 -33.84 32.01 19.28
N GLU A 39 -32.86 32.92 19.25
CA GLU A 39 -31.61 32.77 18.50
C GLU A 39 -30.75 31.67 19.12
N ALA A 40 -30.57 31.63 20.41
CA ALA A 40 -29.83 30.61 21.12
C ALA A 40 -30.39 29.20 20.82
N SER A 41 -31.73 29.05 20.92
CA SER A 41 -32.40 27.78 20.61
C SER A 41 -32.21 27.32 19.17
N LYS A 42 -32.20 28.27 18.19
CA LYS A 42 -31.90 27.96 16.78
C LYS A 42 -30.47 27.47 16.61
N ILE A 43 -29.51 28.11 17.25
CA ILE A 43 -28.11 27.75 17.23
C ILE A 43 -27.90 26.34 17.82
N GLU A 44 -28.49 26.09 18.99
CA GLU A 44 -28.42 24.76 19.62
C GLU A 44 -28.98 23.67 18.71
N SER A 45 -30.19 23.91 18.17
CA SER A 45 -30.84 22.96 17.26
C SER A 45 -30.00 22.71 15.98
N PHE A 46 -29.41 23.75 15.42
CA PHE A 46 -28.53 23.64 14.26
C PHE A 46 -27.32 22.76 14.56
N TYR A 47 -26.61 23.01 15.65
CA TYR A 47 -25.44 22.21 16.01
C TYR A 47 -25.79 20.79 16.46
N ALA A 48 -26.90 20.59 17.15
CA ALA A 48 -27.40 19.27 17.52
C ALA A 48 -27.69 18.41 16.27
N ASN A 49 -28.39 18.99 15.29
CA ASN A 49 -28.67 18.31 14.02
C ASN A 49 -27.39 18.02 13.24
N ARG A 50 -26.50 19.00 13.15
CA ARG A 50 -25.21 18.82 12.49
C ARG A 50 -24.38 17.72 13.14
N PHE A 51 -24.29 17.70 14.46
CA PHE A 51 -23.56 16.68 15.20
C PHE A 51 -24.16 15.29 15.01
N SER A 52 -25.51 15.17 15.02
CA SER A 52 -26.18 13.89 14.79
C SER A 52 -25.92 13.31 13.41
N THR A 53 -25.72 14.16 12.40
CA THR A 53 -25.41 13.75 11.02
C THR A 53 -23.92 13.47 10.82
N GLU A 54 -23.05 14.37 11.28
CA GLU A 54 -21.61 14.25 11.05
C GLU A 54 -20.94 13.13 11.87
N LYS A 55 -21.41 12.92 13.11
CA LYS A 55 -20.83 11.90 13.98
C LYS A 55 -20.81 10.49 13.36
N PRO A 56 -21.93 9.92 12.87
CA PRO A 56 -21.91 8.60 12.25
C PRO A 56 -21.04 8.54 10.99
N GLU A 57 -20.97 9.62 10.22
CA GLU A 57 -20.09 9.67 9.04
C GLU A 57 -18.61 9.63 9.40
N VAL A 58 -18.20 10.34 10.46
CA VAL A 58 -16.82 10.29 10.95
C VAL A 58 -16.46 8.90 11.45
N PHE A 59 -17.35 8.24 12.22
CA PHE A 59 -17.11 6.88 12.69
C PHE A 59 -17.03 5.90 11.54
N ASN A 60 -17.95 5.96 10.58
CA ASN A 60 -17.93 5.09 9.41
C ASN A 60 -16.63 5.24 8.57
N ARG A 61 -16.20 6.47 8.34
CA ARG A 61 -14.92 6.72 7.65
C ARG A 61 -13.74 6.13 8.41
N ARG A 62 -13.69 6.26 9.74
CA ARG A 62 -12.64 5.67 10.57
C ARG A 62 -12.65 4.16 10.55
N GLU A 63 -13.81 3.55 10.59
CA GLU A 63 -13.97 2.09 10.49
C GLU A 63 -13.49 1.56 9.13
N ILE A 64 -13.87 2.24 8.03
CA ILE A 64 -13.40 1.89 6.68
C ILE A 64 -11.87 1.94 6.61
N VAL A 65 -11.26 3.03 7.12
CA VAL A 65 -9.79 3.16 7.13
C VAL A 65 -9.14 2.05 7.95
N ALA A 66 -9.64 1.78 9.15
CA ALA A 66 -9.10 0.71 9.99
C ALA A 66 -9.20 -0.68 9.31
N ASN A 67 -10.32 -0.96 8.66
CA ASN A 67 -10.51 -2.20 7.91
C ASN A 67 -9.57 -2.30 6.69
N LEU A 68 -9.29 -1.19 6.02
CA LEU A 68 -8.30 -1.14 4.93
C LEU A 68 -6.89 -1.39 5.44
N ASP A 69 -6.51 -0.81 6.58
CA ASP A 69 -5.20 -1.02 7.19
C ASP A 69 -4.99 -2.49 7.59
N VAL A 70 -5.99 -3.13 8.19
CA VAL A 70 -5.96 -4.57 8.50
C VAL A 70 -5.78 -5.40 7.22
N LYS A 71 -6.56 -5.12 6.17
CA LYS A 71 -6.43 -5.83 4.88
C LYS A 71 -5.05 -5.65 4.26
N LYS A 72 -4.47 -4.45 4.35
CA LYS A 72 -3.12 -4.15 3.85
C LYS A 72 -2.06 -4.95 4.59
N ILE A 73 -2.13 -5.03 5.92
CA ILE A 73 -1.21 -5.82 6.74
C ILE A 73 -1.31 -7.30 6.37
N LEU A 74 -2.52 -7.84 6.27
CA LEU A 74 -2.74 -9.24 5.88
C LEU A 74 -2.22 -9.55 4.48
N LEU A 75 -2.43 -8.63 3.53
CA LEU A 75 -1.92 -8.78 2.17
C LEU A 75 -0.39 -8.75 2.16
N GLY A 76 0.22 -7.83 2.91
CA GLY A 76 1.69 -7.76 3.06
C GLY A 76 2.25 -9.08 3.58
N ALA A 77 1.71 -9.63 4.67
CA ALA A 77 2.14 -10.90 5.24
C ALA A 77 2.00 -12.08 4.24
N LYS A 78 0.93 -12.09 3.44
CA LYS A 78 0.77 -13.10 2.39
C LYS A 78 1.83 -12.97 1.30
N GLN A 79 2.14 -11.74 0.89
CA GLN A 79 3.14 -11.48 -0.14
C GLN A 79 4.56 -11.86 0.34
N ASP A 80 4.85 -11.61 1.62
CA ASP A 80 6.11 -12.03 2.24
C ASP A 80 6.28 -13.55 2.21
N LEU A 81 5.23 -14.31 2.58
CA LEU A 81 5.24 -15.78 2.53
C LEU A 81 5.40 -16.33 1.10
N ILE A 82 4.76 -15.71 0.10
CA ILE A 82 4.94 -16.07 -1.30
C ILE A 82 6.41 -15.84 -1.70
N THR A 83 6.96 -14.68 -1.35
CA THR A 83 8.35 -14.34 -1.66
C THR A 83 9.33 -15.29 -0.99
N GLU A 84 9.07 -15.69 0.25
CA GLU A 84 9.86 -16.68 0.98
C GLU A 84 9.81 -18.05 0.29
N ALA A 85 8.64 -18.49 -0.17
CA ALA A 85 8.49 -19.76 -0.88
C ALA A 85 9.30 -19.81 -2.18
N PHE A 86 9.31 -18.72 -2.96
CA PHE A 86 10.14 -18.62 -4.16
C PHE A 86 11.63 -18.52 -3.82
N GLY A 87 12.00 -17.79 -2.77
CA GLY A 87 13.36 -17.73 -2.26
C GLY A 87 13.91 -19.09 -1.81
N GLU A 88 13.05 -19.90 -1.16
CA GLU A 88 13.41 -21.26 -0.78
C GLU A 88 13.55 -22.17 -2.00
N SER A 89 12.69 -22.04 -2.99
CA SER A 89 12.78 -22.76 -4.26
C SER A 89 14.11 -22.46 -4.97
N LEU A 90 14.55 -21.20 -4.98
CA LEU A 90 15.83 -20.80 -5.53
C LEU A 90 16.99 -21.44 -4.76
N ARG A 91 16.94 -21.48 -3.42
CA ARG A 91 17.94 -22.15 -2.59
C ARG A 91 18.02 -23.65 -2.87
N ILE A 92 16.90 -24.30 -3.06
CA ILE A 92 16.84 -25.73 -3.42
C ILE A 92 17.49 -25.95 -4.79
N LEU A 93 17.18 -25.12 -5.79
CA LEU A 93 17.81 -25.21 -7.13
C LEU A 93 19.33 -25.03 -7.05
N ALA A 94 19.79 -24.03 -6.30
CA ALA A 94 21.22 -23.76 -6.12
C ALA A 94 21.95 -24.87 -5.34
N SER A 95 21.22 -25.67 -4.55
CA SER A 95 21.77 -26.79 -3.76
C SER A 95 21.64 -28.17 -4.42
N PHE A 96 21.22 -28.24 -5.68
CA PHE A 96 21.10 -29.51 -6.37
C PHE A 96 22.42 -30.29 -6.39
N PRO A 97 22.37 -31.62 -6.22
CA PRO A 97 23.52 -32.47 -6.47
C PRO A 97 24.05 -32.26 -7.90
N GLU A 98 25.36 -32.37 -8.07
CA GLU A 98 26.07 -32.13 -9.35
C GLU A 98 25.35 -32.75 -10.54
N GLU A 99 25.01 -34.03 -10.45
CA GLU A 99 24.35 -34.76 -11.52
C GLU A 99 23.04 -34.14 -11.98
N LYS A 100 22.16 -33.76 -11.03
CA LYS A 100 20.89 -33.10 -11.33
C LYS A 100 21.08 -31.68 -11.87
N TYR A 101 22.04 -30.96 -11.29
CA TYR A 101 22.39 -29.62 -11.71
C TYR A 101 22.84 -29.59 -13.17
N LEU A 102 23.82 -30.45 -13.50
CA LEU A 102 24.37 -30.55 -14.85
C LEU A 102 23.30 -31.04 -15.86
N ALA A 103 22.48 -32.01 -15.50
CA ALA A 103 21.40 -32.48 -16.37
C ALA A 103 20.36 -31.39 -16.66
N PHE A 104 20.08 -30.53 -15.68
CA PHE A 104 19.17 -29.41 -15.87
C PHE A 104 19.80 -28.32 -16.74
N CYS A 105 21.07 -27.97 -16.51
CA CYS A 105 21.81 -27.02 -17.34
C CYS A 105 21.96 -27.50 -18.79
N GLU A 106 22.19 -28.81 -19.02
CA GLU A 106 22.28 -29.40 -20.35
C GLU A 106 20.98 -29.19 -21.14
N LYS A 107 19.81 -29.47 -20.53
CA LYS A 107 18.51 -29.23 -21.16
C LYS A 107 18.25 -27.76 -21.46
N LEU A 108 18.62 -26.86 -20.54
CA LEU A 108 18.48 -25.41 -20.79
C LEU A 108 19.38 -24.95 -21.91
N LEU A 109 20.62 -25.43 -21.98
CA LEU A 109 21.52 -25.15 -23.08
C LEU A 109 20.98 -25.61 -24.43
N GLU A 110 20.43 -26.83 -24.50
CA GLU A 110 19.78 -27.36 -25.71
C GLU A 110 18.61 -26.47 -26.20
N GLN A 111 17.86 -25.90 -25.26
CA GLN A 111 16.71 -25.04 -25.59
C GLN A 111 17.07 -23.60 -25.91
N ALA A 112 18.11 -23.07 -25.25
CA ALA A 112 18.49 -21.67 -25.32
C ALA A 112 19.57 -21.36 -26.37
N SER A 113 20.37 -22.37 -26.75
CA SER A 113 21.40 -22.19 -27.79
C SER A 113 20.77 -22.23 -29.19
N GLU A 114 20.92 -21.16 -29.92
CA GLU A 114 20.39 -21.04 -31.30
C GLU A 114 21.43 -21.37 -32.36
N SER A 115 22.64 -20.97 -32.15
CA SER A 115 23.74 -21.08 -33.16
C SER A 115 24.82 -22.07 -32.80
N GLY A 116 24.94 -22.46 -31.54
CA GLY A 116 25.90 -23.42 -31.03
C GLY A 116 27.35 -22.89 -30.94
N ASP A 117 27.54 -21.58 -31.06
CA ASP A 117 28.84 -20.90 -30.93
C ASP A 117 28.83 -19.73 -29.95
N GLU A 118 27.81 -19.71 -29.09
CA GLU A 118 27.61 -18.69 -28.05
C GLU A 118 28.68 -18.80 -26.95
N LYS A 119 28.88 -17.70 -26.22
CA LYS A 119 29.67 -17.69 -24.99
C LYS A 119 28.74 -18.04 -23.81
N VAL A 120 29.14 -19.04 -23.05
CA VAL A 120 28.48 -19.43 -21.80
C VAL A 120 29.12 -18.63 -20.65
N LEU A 121 28.40 -17.65 -20.14
CA LEU A 121 28.85 -16.81 -19.05
C LEU A 121 28.40 -17.41 -17.72
N VAL A 122 29.30 -17.61 -16.79
CA VAL A 122 29.02 -18.21 -15.47
C VAL A 122 29.54 -17.34 -14.34
N SER A 123 28.93 -17.46 -13.17
CA SER A 123 29.39 -16.80 -11.97
C SER A 123 30.78 -17.28 -11.57
N PRO A 124 31.66 -16.42 -10.98
CA PRO A 124 32.95 -16.87 -10.45
C PRO A 124 32.83 -17.94 -9.33
N LYS A 125 31.64 -18.06 -8.73
CA LYS A 125 31.33 -19.06 -7.69
C LYS A 125 30.76 -20.36 -8.27
N GLU A 126 30.62 -20.47 -9.60
CA GLU A 126 30.11 -21.66 -10.26
C GLU A 126 31.06 -22.84 -10.00
N LYS A 127 30.45 -23.99 -9.65
CA LYS A 127 31.23 -25.17 -9.25
C LYS A 127 31.26 -26.28 -10.30
N TYR A 128 30.19 -26.42 -11.04
CA TYR A 128 29.92 -27.58 -11.88
C TYR A 128 30.05 -27.29 -13.38
N LEU A 129 29.65 -26.10 -13.82
CA LEU A 129 29.78 -25.67 -15.22
C LEU A 129 31.21 -25.22 -15.49
N ASN A 130 32.10 -26.18 -15.69
CA ASN A 130 33.51 -25.95 -15.96
C ASN A 130 33.89 -26.27 -17.42
N GLY A 131 35.14 -25.97 -17.79
CA GLY A 131 35.62 -26.18 -19.15
C GLY A 131 35.63 -27.65 -19.59
N GLU A 132 35.80 -28.62 -18.67
CA GLU A 132 35.77 -30.04 -18.99
C GLU A 132 34.36 -30.51 -19.32
N TRP A 133 33.39 -30.06 -18.52
CA TRP A 133 32.00 -30.35 -18.80
C TRP A 133 31.55 -29.75 -20.14
N LEU A 134 31.93 -28.49 -20.41
CA LEU A 134 31.54 -27.84 -21.66
C LEU A 134 32.18 -28.52 -22.89
N LYS A 135 33.42 -29.02 -22.78
CA LYS A 135 34.02 -29.83 -23.85
C LYS A 135 33.28 -31.11 -24.15
N LYS A 136 32.79 -31.80 -23.09
CA LYS A 136 31.96 -33.01 -23.24
C LYS A 136 30.65 -32.67 -23.91
N TYR A 137 30.01 -31.56 -23.48
CA TYR A 137 28.77 -31.05 -24.07
C TYR A 137 28.96 -30.76 -25.57
N ASN A 138 29.95 -29.94 -25.92
CA ASN A 138 30.26 -29.61 -27.30
C ASN A 138 30.52 -30.85 -28.19
N GLY A 139 31.23 -31.85 -27.67
CA GLY A 139 31.45 -33.12 -28.37
C GLY A 139 30.16 -33.91 -28.63
N LYS A 140 29.25 -33.92 -27.65
CA LYS A 140 27.97 -34.62 -27.73
C LYS A 140 26.98 -33.95 -28.70
N HIS A 141 26.89 -32.63 -28.64
CA HIS A 141 25.88 -31.82 -29.36
C HIS A 141 26.41 -31.17 -30.64
N LYS A 142 27.72 -31.36 -30.95
CA LYS A 142 28.41 -30.77 -32.12
C LYS A 142 28.36 -29.23 -32.14
N THR A 143 28.51 -28.62 -30.95
CA THR A 143 28.56 -27.18 -30.74
C THR A 143 29.98 -26.70 -30.50
N SER A 144 30.18 -25.38 -30.54
CA SER A 144 31.51 -24.72 -30.34
C SER A 144 31.40 -23.67 -29.21
N LEU A 145 30.58 -23.92 -28.18
CA LEU A 145 30.38 -23.03 -27.07
C LEU A 145 31.70 -22.76 -26.32
N THR A 146 31.88 -21.54 -25.84
CA THR A 146 33.04 -21.14 -25.03
C THR A 146 32.63 -20.67 -23.66
N LEU A 147 33.42 -20.98 -22.63
CA LEU A 147 33.12 -20.59 -21.25
C LEU A 147 33.84 -19.31 -20.87
N GLU A 148 33.14 -18.39 -20.25
CA GLU A 148 33.69 -17.14 -19.74
C GLU A 148 33.13 -16.84 -18.32
N ALA A 149 34.02 -16.61 -17.36
CA ALA A 149 33.62 -16.19 -16.03
C ALA A 149 33.32 -14.69 -15.99
N VAL A 150 32.17 -14.31 -15.49
CA VAL A 150 31.72 -12.91 -15.39
C VAL A 150 31.49 -12.49 -13.96
N GLN A 151 31.75 -11.19 -13.67
CA GLN A 151 31.51 -10.62 -12.33
C GLN A 151 30.03 -10.30 -12.07
N ILE A 152 29.11 -11.13 -12.55
CA ILE A 152 27.67 -11.01 -12.33
C ILE A 152 27.30 -11.98 -11.22
N PRO A 153 26.67 -11.50 -10.12
CA PRO A 153 26.18 -12.37 -9.07
C PRO A 153 24.99 -13.20 -9.59
N MET A 154 25.13 -14.51 -9.58
CA MET A 154 24.08 -15.46 -9.93
C MET A 154 24.04 -16.56 -8.88
N SER A 155 22.83 -17.03 -8.55
CA SER A 155 22.63 -18.14 -7.62
C SER A 155 22.94 -19.52 -8.25
N GLY A 156 23.12 -19.53 -9.58
CA GLY A 156 23.46 -20.69 -10.39
C GLY A 156 22.94 -20.51 -11.83
N GLY A 157 23.19 -21.52 -12.67
CA GLY A 157 22.88 -21.42 -14.09
C GLY A 157 23.91 -20.63 -14.89
N PHE A 158 23.48 -20.07 -16.01
CA PHE A 158 24.38 -19.41 -16.95
C PHE A 158 23.65 -18.34 -17.77
N ILE A 159 24.42 -17.50 -18.48
CA ILE A 159 23.91 -16.59 -19.50
C ILE A 159 24.59 -16.96 -20.82
N LEU A 160 23.82 -17.09 -21.90
CA LEU A 160 24.36 -17.25 -23.25
C LEU A 160 24.51 -15.89 -23.90
N ARG A 161 25.69 -15.60 -24.43
CA ARG A 161 25.96 -14.36 -25.16
C ARG A 161 26.37 -14.61 -26.57
N LYS A 162 25.71 -13.95 -27.51
CA LYS A 162 26.13 -13.88 -28.91
C LYS A 162 26.09 -12.44 -29.43
N GLY A 163 27.25 -11.85 -29.69
CA GLY A 163 27.35 -10.43 -30.02
C GLY A 163 26.80 -9.56 -28.88
N ASP A 164 25.76 -8.81 -29.20
CA ASP A 164 25.06 -7.91 -28.23
C ASP A 164 23.81 -8.53 -27.62
N ILE A 165 23.54 -9.81 -27.87
CA ILE A 165 22.33 -10.51 -27.37
C ILE A 165 22.72 -11.44 -26.23
N ASP A 166 22.05 -11.28 -25.10
CA ASP A 166 22.18 -12.14 -23.91
C ASP A 166 20.86 -12.90 -23.68
N THR A 167 20.97 -14.24 -23.63
CA THR A 167 19.88 -15.12 -23.19
C THR A 167 20.15 -15.56 -21.76
N ASN A 168 19.37 -15.03 -20.80
CA ASN A 168 19.62 -15.25 -19.38
C ASN A 168 18.93 -16.52 -18.87
N CYS A 169 19.70 -17.57 -18.61
CA CYS A 169 19.28 -18.86 -18.05
C CYS A 169 19.76 -19.02 -16.58
N SER A 170 19.99 -17.92 -15.86
CA SER A 170 20.29 -17.98 -14.42
C SER A 170 19.08 -18.42 -13.62
N TRP A 171 19.31 -19.12 -12.49
CA TRP A 171 18.23 -19.52 -11.60
C TRP A 171 17.40 -18.35 -11.09
N ASP A 172 18.04 -17.21 -10.87
CA ASP A 172 17.40 -15.96 -10.44
C ASP A 172 16.35 -15.49 -11.46
N MET A 173 16.72 -15.46 -12.74
CA MET A 173 15.83 -15.04 -13.82
C MET A 173 14.71 -16.06 -14.05
N LEU A 174 15.05 -17.34 -14.10
CA LEU A 174 14.06 -18.42 -14.29
C LEU A 174 13.05 -18.46 -13.16
N THR A 175 13.49 -18.26 -11.91
CA THR A 175 12.59 -18.21 -10.75
C THR A 175 11.68 -16.98 -10.84
N THR A 176 12.19 -15.84 -11.27
CA THR A 176 11.39 -14.62 -11.45
C THR A 176 10.32 -14.82 -12.53
N TRP A 177 10.69 -15.39 -13.65
CA TRP A 177 9.77 -15.65 -14.76
C TRP A 177 8.67 -16.65 -14.39
N ILE A 178 9.05 -17.77 -13.77
CA ILE A 178 8.09 -18.77 -13.28
C ILE A 178 7.17 -18.17 -12.22
N LYS A 179 7.70 -17.30 -11.34
CA LYS A 179 6.88 -16.62 -10.33
C LYS A 179 5.73 -15.86 -10.97
N GLU A 180 5.98 -15.08 -12.01
CA GLU A 180 4.92 -14.33 -12.71
C GLU A 180 3.81 -15.25 -13.26
N GLU A 181 4.17 -16.45 -13.70
CA GLU A 181 3.24 -17.40 -14.29
C GLU A 181 2.42 -18.16 -13.24
N ILE A 182 3.05 -18.61 -12.14
CA ILE A 182 2.40 -19.52 -11.18
C ILE A 182 2.06 -18.88 -9.82
N GLU A 183 2.34 -17.60 -9.60
CA GLU A 183 2.13 -16.93 -8.30
C GLU A 183 0.68 -17.10 -7.80
N ALA A 184 -0.30 -17.00 -8.69
CA ALA A 184 -1.70 -17.17 -8.33
C ALA A 184 -2.03 -18.60 -7.82
N ASP A 185 -1.41 -19.62 -8.39
CA ASP A 185 -1.61 -21.00 -7.97
C ASP A 185 -0.88 -21.32 -6.67
N VAL A 186 0.31 -20.73 -6.48
CA VAL A 186 1.05 -20.80 -5.20
C VAL A 186 0.24 -20.14 -4.09
N ALA A 187 -0.30 -18.94 -4.35
CA ALA A 187 -1.16 -18.24 -3.39
C ALA A 187 -2.40 -19.07 -3.02
N LYS A 188 -3.05 -19.71 -4.00
CA LYS A 188 -4.16 -20.63 -3.72
C LYS A 188 -3.73 -21.78 -2.81
N ARG A 189 -2.61 -22.43 -3.09
CA ARG A 189 -2.12 -23.57 -2.27
C ARG A 189 -1.74 -23.15 -0.87
N LEU A 190 -1.15 -21.97 -0.68
CA LEU A 190 -0.74 -21.48 0.62
C LEU A 190 -1.91 -20.99 1.48
N PHE A 191 -2.95 -20.42 0.87
CA PHE A 191 -3.98 -19.69 1.61
C PHE A 191 -5.42 -20.17 1.37
N SER A 192 -5.65 -21.21 0.53
CA SER A 192 -6.96 -21.85 0.45
C SER A 192 -7.18 -22.73 1.67
N LYS A 193 -8.33 -22.54 2.32
CA LYS A 193 -8.83 -23.44 3.35
C LYS A 193 -9.51 -24.63 2.69
#